data_6f256ebb5feb2963d65384d3e237a6db
#
_entry.id   6f256ebb5feb2963d65384d3e237a6db
#
_cell.length_a   1.000
_cell.length_b   1.000
_cell.length_c   1.000
_cell.angle_alpha   90.00
_cell.angle_beta   90.00
_cell.angle_gamma   90.00
#
_symmetry.space_group_name_H-M   'P 1'
#
loop_
_entity.id
_entity.type
_entity.pdbx_description
1 polymer ?
#
loop_
_entity_poly.entity_id
_entity_poly.type
_entity_poly.pdbx_seq_one_letter_code
_entity_poly.pdbx_strand_id
1 'polypeptide(L)'
;MSRMKTNTINKRLDEIFQPWNKSDAPGLIVGVASKGQAIYRRGFGLASIEHATANTPQTRMRIGSTSKHFTSLAALLLAEQGKLDIDAAVRTYLPELKGVAGDATLREMMLHTSGLRDPYDLPSLLLHRGYPHMVSDGAGLELSQRFTSKNYEPGERMVYCNNGYHLLSKVVERVSGESLGVFLKKHILDPLNMADTELLPSDLRITPGIATLHLPQPDGSYVRGIYPSAELLGSGGMVSSIDDMLKWLAHLRGEKKVGSKRSWKQMLEKPRYTSGATGDYCLGLTREFYRGVEIIHHAGAVLGGTCQMLTVPEHALDIIIMCNRMDGSAPALALKVIDAVLDKSALEAPNNPLPAKKWKALHGYWYSSRSHRVFGVQAHPQAGNPEPVLALSIHNAVSGVLKKSGNRLAINNPGHGVVELHLPKTLSKNLKTLDFSDSGHRERCVRLPQKVANAQQVFKGLIGRYRYDELDTEVAITLEDGTFYLDLLPIYGKCRFKLEAWSDEVLGGSLVGTSFIPLPANLTLAIERKAGKVTGLWLNNLRTRNLWLERCG
;
A
#
# COMPACT_ATOMS: atom_id res chain seq x y z
N MET A 1 6.08 -1.02 -35.70
CA MET A 1 7.53 -0.87 -35.38
C MET A 1 8.34 -1.65 -36.40
N SER A 2 9.50 -1.15 -36.84
CA SER A 2 10.38 -1.96 -37.70
C SER A 2 11.01 -3.09 -36.88
N ARG A 3 11.30 -4.24 -37.52
CA ARG A 3 11.92 -5.43 -36.88
C ARG A 3 13.24 -5.06 -36.15
N MET A 4 14.00 -4.13 -36.72
CA MET A 4 15.26 -3.64 -36.14
C MET A 4 15.05 -2.84 -34.87
N LYS A 5 14.01 -2.00 -34.80
CA LYS A 5 13.64 -1.24 -33.58
C LYS A 5 13.16 -2.16 -32.45
N THR A 6 12.41 -3.21 -32.78
CA THR A 6 11.95 -4.23 -31.81
C THR A 6 13.12 -5.01 -31.24
N ASN A 7 14.10 -5.42 -32.03
CA ASN A 7 15.28 -6.14 -31.53
C ASN A 7 16.11 -5.28 -30.56
N THR A 8 16.25 -3.99 -30.82
CA THR A 8 16.96 -3.06 -29.94
C THR A 8 16.23 -2.89 -28.59
N ILE A 9 14.89 -2.81 -28.63
CA ILE A 9 14.08 -2.73 -27.39
C ILE A 9 14.21 -4.03 -26.59
N ASN A 10 14.10 -5.19 -27.24
CA ASN A 10 14.21 -6.48 -26.57
C ASN A 10 15.56 -6.64 -25.87
N LYS A 11 16.66 -6.21 -26.50
CA LYS A 11 17.99 -6.22 -25.86
C LYS A 11 18.02 -5.36 -24.58
N ARG A 12 17.45 -4.13 -24.62
CA ARG A 12 17.37 -3.26 -23.42
C ARG A 12 16.52 -3.87 -22.31
N LEU A 13 15.41 -4.55 -22.69
CA LEU A 13 14.57 -5.24 -21.73
C LEU A 13 15.29 -6.44 -21.12
N ASP A 14 16.03 -7.22 -21.94
CA ASP A 14 16.85 -8.32 -21.44
C ASP A 14 17.89 -7.81 -20.41
N GLU A 15 18.54 -6.69 -20.66
CA GLU A 15 19.50 -6.09 -19.73
C GLU A 15 18.85 -5.71 -18.38
N ILE A 16 17.58 -5.26 -18.38
CA ILE A 16 16.84 -4.94 -17.15
C ILE A 16 16.53 -6.20 -16.34
N PHE A 17 16.16 -7.30 -17.02
CA PHE A 17 15.64 -8.50 -16.36
C PHE A 17 16.68 -9.60 -16.17
N GLN A 18 17.83 -9.55 -16.84
CA GLN A 18 18.91 -10.55 -16.70
C GLN A 18 19.36 -10.80 -15.24
N PRO A 19 19.44 -9.80 -14.33
CA PRO A 19 19.79 -10.04 -12.92
C PRO A 19 18.84 -10.99 -12.19
N TRP A 20 17.61 -11.17 -12.69
CA TRP A 20 16.59 -12.07 -12.14
C TRP A 20 16.64 -13.48 -12.72
N ASN A 21 17.47 -13.73 -13.75
CA ASN A 21 17.58 -15.01 -14.41
C ASN A 21 18.56 -15.93 -13.70
N LYS A 22 18.16 -16.40 -12.51
CA LYS A 22 18.96 -17.31 -11.68
C LYS A 22 18.35 -18.70 -11.66
N SER A 23 19.19 -19.73 -11.74
CA SER A 23 18.77 -21.13 -11.73
C SER A 23 18.47 -21.69 -10.33
N ASP A 24 18.76 -20.92 -9.29
CA ASP A 24 18.68 -21.29 -7.88
C ASP A 24 17.79 -20.33 -7.04
N ALA A 25 17.15 -19.37 -7.67
CA ALA A 25 16.36 -18.35 -6.97
C ALA A 25 15.01 -18.10 -7.66
N PRO A 26 13.98 -17.68 -6.89
CA PRO A 26 12.71 -17.24 -7.47
C PRO A 26 12.92 -15.98 -8.31
N GLY A 27 11.97 -15.68 -9.20
CA GLY A 27 12.16 -14.61 -10.16
C GLY A 27 10.87 -13.85 -10.48
N LEU A 28 10.61 -13.70 -11.77
CA LEU A 28 9.49 -12.91 -12.28
C LEU A 28 9.07 -13.31 -13.68
N ILE A 29 7.89 -12.87 -14.08
CA ILE A 29 7.39 -12.92 -15.44
C ILE A 29 7.05 -11.51 -15.93
N VAL A 30 7.29 -11.25 -17.22
CA VAL A 30 7.11 -9.93 -17.84
C VAL A 30 6.35 -10.04 -19.12
N GLY A 31 5.35 -9.18 -19.28
CA GLY A 31 4.64 -8.94 -20.53
C GLY A 31 4.70 -7.45 -20.90
N VAL A 32 5.09 -7.14 -22.14
CA VAL A 32 5.05 -5.79 -22.69
C VAL A 32 4.35 -5.84 -24.04
N ALA A 33 3.34 -4.98 -24.23
CA ALA A 33 2.67 -4.81 -25.49
C ALA A 33 2.75 -3.36 -25.96
N SER A 34 2.89 -3.17 -27.27
CA SER A 34 2.84 -1.87 -27.92
C SER A 34 1.77 -1.91 -29.00
N LYS A 35 0.85 -0.94 -28.98
CA LYS A 35 -0.28 -0.84 -29.93
C LYS A 35 -1.10 -2.13 -30.00
N GLY A 36 -1.31 -2.77 -28.85
CA GLY A 36 -2.08 -4.01 -28.71
C GLY A 36 -1.35 -5.29 -29.14
N GLN A 37 -0.09 -5.22 -29.57
CA GLN A 37 0.72 -6.38 -29.93
C GLN A 37 1.78 -6.65 -28.87
N ALA A 38 1.86 -7.87 -28.37
CA ALA A 38 2.90 -8.28 -27.44
C ALA A 38 4.27 -8.22 -28.14
N ILE A 39 5.18 -7.39 -27.61
CA ILE A 39 6.55 -7.21 -28.11
C ILE A 39 7.59 -7.91 -27.25
N TYR A 40 7.23 -8.25 -26.00
CA TYR A 40 8.11 -8.95 -25.06
C TYR A 40 7.29 -9.80 -24.10
N ARG A 41 7.62 -11.09 -23.98
CA ARG A 41 6.98 -12.05 -23.09
C ARG A 41 8.02 -13.04 -22.61
N ARG A 42 8.44 -12.95 -21.34
CA ARG A 42 9.48 -13.83 -20.78
C ARG A 42 9.28 -14.12 -19.30
N GLY A 43 9.77 -15.30 -18.88
CA GLY A 43 9.98 -15.68 -17.50
C GLY A 43 11.46 -15.68 -17.15
N PHE A 44 11.79 -15.38 -15.91
CA PHE A 44 13.15 -15.34 -15.36
C PHE A 44 13.15 -16.00 -13.99
N GLY A 45 14.20 -16.74 -13.65
CA GLY A 45 14.33 -17.46 -12.40
C GLY A 45 13.32 -18.59 -12.25
N LEU A 46 13.14 -19.07 -11.03
CA LEU A 46 12.29 -20.22 -10.73
C LEU A 46 10.88 -19.80 -10.29
N ALA A 47 9.87 -20.50 -10.80
CA ALA A 47 8.48 -20.46 -10.33
C ALA A 47 8.35 -21.18 -8.99
N SER A 48 9.12 -22.24 -8.78
CA SER A 48 9.24 -22.98 -7.52
C SER A 48 10.68 -23.41 -7.31
N ILE A 49 11.28 -23.01 -6.20
CA ILE A 49 12.61 -23.48 -5.79
C ILE A 49 12.54 -24.97 -5.45
N GLU A 50 11.51 -25.39 -4.72
CA GLU A 50 11.33 -26.76 -4.24
C GLU A 50 11.31 -27.79 -5.37
N HIS A 51 10.76 -27.41 -6.53
CA HIS A 51 10.60 -28.28 -7.69
C HIS A 51 11.54 -27.91 -8.84
N ALA A 52 12.47 -26.97 -8.63
CA ALA A 52 13.36 -26.45 -9.67
C ALA A 52 12.63 -26.08 -10.98
N THR A 53 11.39 -25.60 -10.89
CA THR A 53 10.54 -25.29 -12.04
C THR A 53 10.80 -23.84 -12.48
N ALA A 54 11.19 -23.64 -13.74
CA ALA A 54 11.45 -22.29 -14.27
C ALA A 54 10.16 -21.48 -14.46
N ASN A 55 10.27 -20.16 -14.28
CA ASN A 55 9.24 -19.22 -14.71
C ASN A 55 9.14 -19.20 -16.24
N THR A 56 7.93 -19.26 -16.75
CA THR A 56 7.61 -19.16 -18.17
C THR A 56 6.52 -18.12 -18.42
N PRO A 57 6.29 -17.68 -19.66
CA PRO A 57 5.15 -16.81 -19.96
C PRO A 57 3.78 -17.36 -19.56
N GLN A 58 3.66 -18.68 -19.38
CA GLN A 58 2.44 -19.38 -18.99
C GLN A 58 2.28 -19.49 -17.46
N THR A 59 3.33 -19.18 -16.70
CA THR A 59 3.26 -19.19 -15.23
C THR A 59 2.20 -18.22 -14.76
N ARG A 60 1.35 -18.67 -13.83
CA ARG A 60 0.34 -17.83 -13.17
C ARG A 60 0.88 -17.36 -11.82
N MET A 61 0.57 -16.14 -11.45
CA MET A 61 1.00 -15.57 -10.16
C MET A 61 -0.12 -14.79 -9.49
N ARG A 62 -0.02 -14.65 -8.17
CA ARG A 62 -0.84 -13.71 -7.39
C ARG A 62 -0.59 -12.28 -7.85
N ILE A 63 -1.67 -11.56 -8.17
CA ILE A 63 -1.57 -10.14 -8.57
C ILE A 63 -1.85 -9.19 -7.40
N GLY A 64 -2.19 -9.71 -6.22
CA GLY A 64 -2.41 -8.90 -5.03
C GLY A 64 -3.40 -7.77 -5.26
N SER A 65 -3.10 -6.60 -4.73
CA SER A 65 -4.00 -5.43 -4.81
C SER A 65 -4.36 -4.96 -6.22
N THR A 66 -3.68 -5.45 -7.26
CA THR A 66 -4.10 -5.29 -8.65
C THR A 66 -5.50 -5.90 -8.89
N SER A 67 -6.02 -6.73 -7.97
CA SER A 67 -7.40 -7.25 -7.99
C SER A 67 -8.46 -6.16 -7.77
N LYS A 68 -8.13 -5.05 -7.10
CA LYS A 68 -9.09 -4.06 -6.63
C LYS A 68 -9.94 -3.44 -7.73
N HIS A 69 -9.34 -3.12 -8.86
CA HIS A 69 -10.08 -2.51 -9.96
C HIS A 69 -11.08 -3.48 -10.62
N PHE A 70 -10.89 -4.80 -10.53
CA PHE A 70 -11.90 -5.78 -10.95
C PHE A 70 -13.09 -5.76 -9.99
N THR A 71 -12.85 -5.65 -8.68
CA THR A 71 -13.91 -5.54 -7.67
C THR A 71 -14.68 -4.22 -7.82
N SER A 72 -14.00 -3.12 -8.11
CA SER A 72 -14.65 -1.83 -8.41
C SER A 72 -15.51 -1.92 -9.67
N LEU A 73 -15.01 -2.54 -10.74
CA LEU A 73 -15.80 -2.72 -11.96
C LEU A 73 -17.02 -3.61 -11.70
N ALA A 74 -16.91 -4.67 -10.88
CA ALA A 74 -18.05 -5.51 -10.50
C ALA A 74 -19.17 -4.69 -9.83
N ALA A 75 -18.82 -3.80 -8.89
CA ALA A 75 -19.78 -2.91 -8.26
C ALA A 75 -20.43 -1.94 -9.28
N LEU A 76 -19.62 -1.38 -10.19
CA LEU A 76 -20.12 -0.49 -11.24
C LEU A 76 -21.07 -1.20 -12.23
N LEU A 77 -20.81 -2.48 -12.55
CA LEU A 77 -21.72 -3.28 -13.38
C LEU A 77 -23.08 -3.52 -12.70
N LEU A 78 -23.10 -3.71 -11.38
CA LEU A 78 -24.34 -3.78 -10.61
C LEU A 78 -25.05 -2.42 -10.55
N ALA A 79 -24.28 -1.33 -10.47
CA ALA A 79 -24.84 0.03 -10.54
C ALA A 79 -25.46 0.35 -11.91
N GLU A 80 -24.89 -0.13 -13.01
CA GLU A 80 -25.48 -0.02 -14.36
C GLU A 80 -26.83 -0.73 -14.45
N GLN A 81 -27.00 -1.83 -13.71
CA GLN A 81 -28.25 -2.58 -13.62
C GLN A 81 -29.29 -1.94 -12.68
N GLY A 82 -28.97 -0.81 -12.05
CA GLY A 82 -29.81 -0.16 -11.05
C GLY A 82 -29.95 -0.93 -9.73
N LYS A 83 -29.12 -1.96 -9.51
CA LYS A 83 -29.14 -2.80 -8.31
C LYS A 83 -28.30 -2.24 -7.16
N LEU A 84 -27.39 -1.32 -7.46
CA LEU A 84 -26.45 -0.75 -6.51
C LEU A 84 -26.23 0.73 -6.79
N ASP A 85 -26.14 1.53 -5.72
CA ASP A 85 -25.70 2.92 -5.77
C ASP A 85 -24.37 3.02 -5.03
N ILE A 86 -23.30 3.41 -5.73
CA ILE A 86 -21.97 3.52 -5.14
C ILE A 86 -21.84 4.70 -4.18
N ASP A 87 -22.77 5.64 -4.19
CA ASP A 87 -22.83 6.78 -3.28
C ASP A 87 -23.69 6.50 -2.03
N ALA A 88 -24.36 5.34 -1.99
CA ALA A 88 -25.08 4.89 -0.82
C ALA A 88 -24.13 4.38 0.27
N ALA A 89 -24.54 4.55 1.54
CA ALA A 89 -23.85 3.97 2.68
C ALA A 89 -23.87 2.44 2.62
N VAL A 90 -22.78 1.81 3.03
CA VAL A 90 -22.63 0.33 2.94
C VAL A 90 -23.71 -0.42 3.72
N ARG A 91 -24.24 0.17 4.81
CA ARG A 91 -25.35 -0.43 5.59
C ARG A 91 -26.64 -0.64 4.77
N THR A 92 -26.80 0.08 3.67
CA THR A 92 -27.92 -0.14 2.75
C THR A 92 -27.92 -1.56 2.19
N TYR A 93 -26.75 -2.14 2.01
CA TYR A 93 -26.55 -3.49 1.47
C TYR A 93 -26.13 -4.50 2.53
N LEU A 94 -25.45 -4.05 3.60
CA LEU A 94 -25.00 -4.84 4.74
C LEU A 94 -25.57 -4.25 6.04
N PRO A 95 -26.90 -4.41 6.32
CA PRO A 95 -27.57 -3.77 7.45
C PRO A 95 -27.04 -4.19 8.82
N GLU A 96 -26.33 -5.31 8.87
CA GLU A 96 -25.60 -5.76 10.06
C GLU A 96 -24.44 -4.83 10.44
N LEU A 97 -23.87 -4.08 9.50
CA LEU A 97 -22.83 -3.08 9.77
C LEU A 97 -23.44 -1.83 10.40
N LYS A 98 -23.18 -1.66 11.67
CA LYS A 98 -23.58 -0.47 12.45
C LYS A 98 -22.36 0.45 12.64
N GLY A 99 -22.61 1.67 13.15
CA GLY A 99 -21.56 2.63 13.45
C GLY A 99 -20.79 3.11 12.21
N VAL A 100 -19.54 3.50 12.41
CA VAL A 100 -18.71 4.17 11.40
C VAL A 100 -18.49 3.34 10.12
N ALA A 101 -18.40 2.01 10.26
CA ALA A 101 -18.22 1.14 9.10
C ALA A 101 -19.48 1.12 8.21
N GLY A 102 -20.66 1.13 8.82
CA GLY A 102 -21.93 1.16 8.09
C GLY A 102 -22.24 2.50 7.43
N ASP A 103 -21.69 3.61 7.94
CA ASP A 103 -21.92 4.97 7.43
C ASP A 103 -21.12 5.30 6.17
N ALA A 104 -19.96 4.64 5.99
CA ALA A 104 -19.10 4.88 4.84
C ALA A 104 -19.80 4.52 3.52
N THR A 105 -19.62 5.33 2.49
CA THR A 105 -20.14 5.03 1.15
C THR A 105 -19.25 4.05 0.40
N LEU A 106 -19.82 3.32 -0.57
CA LEU A 106 -19.04 2.41 -1.40
C LEU A 106 -17.98 3.17 -2.20
N ARG A 107 -18.28 4.38 -2.67
CA ARG A 107 -17.31 5.24 -3.37
C ARG A 107 -16.13 5.61 -2.47
N GLU A 108 -16.38 6.04 -1.24
CA GLU A 108 -15.30 6.35 -0.29
C GLU A 108 -14.41 5.15 0.00
N MET A 109 -14.99 3.95 0.08
CA MET A 109 -14.23 2.71 0.24
C MET A 109 -13.34 2.43 -0.98
N MET A 110 -13.89 2.56 -2.20
CA MET A 110 -13.13 2.35 -3.44
C MET A 110 -12.00 3.38 -3.62
N LEU A 111 -12.18 4.60 -3.14
CA LEU A 111 -11.19 5.69 -3.20
C LEU A 111 -10.19 5.68 -2.03
N HIS A 112 -10.36 4.79 -1.05
CA HIS A 112 -9.61 4.81 0.21
C HIS A 112 -9.74 6.12 1.00
N THR A 113 -10.91 6.77 0.92
CA THR A 113 -11.21 8.04 1.59
C THR A 113 -12.26 7.91 2.69
N SER A 114 -12.67 6.71 3.04
CA SER A 114 -13.69 6.45 4.06
C SER A 114 -13.25 6.74 5.51
N GLY A 115 -11.95 6.85 5.76
CA GLY A 115 -11.41 6.97 7.12
C GLY A 115 -11.51 5.71 7.97
N LEU A 116 -12.00 4.61 7.43
CA LEU A 116 -12.17 3.35 8.16
C LEU A 116 -10.84 2.80 8.66
N ARG A 117 -10.88 2.15 9.81
CA ARG A 117 -9.78 1.32 10.30
C ARG A 117 -9.73 0.01 9.54
N ASP A 118 -8.54 -0.54 9.40
CA ASP A 118 -8.33 -1.81 8.70
C ASP A 118 -8.26 -2.95 9.73
N PRO A 119 -9.27 -3.86 9.78
CA PRO A 119 -9.29 -4.97 10.71
C PRO A 119 -8.21 -6.02 10.43
N TYR A 120 -7.47 -5.90 9.34
CA TYR A 120 -6.35 -6.78 9.02
C TYR A 120 -5.02 -6.22 9.50
N ASP A 121 -4.85 -4.89 9.47
CA ASP A 121 -3.64 -4.23 9.96
C ASP A 121 -3.66 -4.10 11.51
N LEU A 122 -4.79 -3.74 12.12
CA LEU A 122 -4.90 -3.53 13.57
C LEU A 122 -4.76 -4.79 14.41
N PRO A 123 -5.44 -5.91 14.11
CA PRO A 123 -5.22 -7.15 14.84
C PRO A 123 -3.80 -7.69 14.69
N SER A 124 -3.18 -7.51 13.52
CA SER A 124 -1.78 -7.87 13.32
C SER A 124 -0.87 -7.03 14.22
N LEU A 125 -1.19 -5.74 14.41
CA LEU A 125 -0.43 -4.85 15.27
C LEU A 125 -0.69 -5.10 16.76
N LEU A 126 -1.96 -5.21 17.18
CA LEU A 126 -2.31 -5.20 18.61
C LEU A 126 -2.55 -6.60 19.20
N LEU A 127 -3.05 -7.54 18.40
CA LEU A 127 -3.34 -8.90 18.87
C LEU A 127 -2.22 -9.88 18.54
N HIS A 128 -1.21 -9.45 17.77
CA HIS A 128 -0.17 -10.31 17.21
C HIS A 128 -0.74 -11.61 16.63
N ARG A 129 -1.99 -11.56 16.25
CA ARG A 129 -2.59 -12.63 15.45
C ARG A 129 -2.09 -12.41 14.05
N GLY A 130 -1.28 -13.33 13.59
CA GLY A 130 -0.80 -13.35 12.22
C GLY A 130 -1.90 -13.07 11.23
N TYR A 131 -1.51 -12.78 10.02
CA TYR A 131 -2.43 -12.59 8.91
C TYR A 131 -3.60 -13.57 8.99
N PRO A 132 -4.81 -13.16 8.60
CA PRO A 132 -6.06 -13.84 8.91
C PRO A 132 -6.29 -15.20 8.20
N HIS A 133 -5.22 -15.91 7.77
CA HIS A 133 -5.36 -17.29 7.33
C HIS A 133 -5.94 -18.22 8.42
N MET A 134 -5.97 -17.72 9.66
CA MET A 134 -6.56 -18.38 10.81
C MET A 134 -7.88 -17.74 11.26
N VAL A 135 -8.38 -16.76 10.53
CA VAL A 135 -9.62 -16.07 10.86
C VAL A 135 -10.79 -16.83 10.25
N SER A 136 -11.79 -17.12 11.06
CA SER A 136 -13.05 -17.72 10.60
C SER A 136 -13.74 -16.86 9.56
N ASP A 137 -14.52 -17.48 8.69
CA ASP A 137 -15.37 -16.76 7.72
C ASP A 137 -16.27 -15.75 8.47
N GLY A 138 -16.31 -14.51 7.98
CA GLY A 138 -17.07 -13.40 8.59
C GLY A 138 -16.34 -12.59 9.65
N ALA A 139 -15.13 -12.98 10.08
CA ALA A 139 -14.41 -12.24 11.12
C ALA A 139 -14.03 -10.81 10.72
N GLY A 140 -13.75 -10.57 9.44
CA GLY A 140 -13.50 -9.21 8.94
C GLY A 140 -14.72 -8.31 9.08
N LEU A 141 -15.92 -8.85 8.84
CA LEU A 141 -17.18 -8.15 9.04
C LEU A 141 -17.43 -7.87 10.53
N GLU A 142 -17.27 -8.91 11.38
CA GLU A 142 -17.40 -8.77 12.84
C GLU A 142 -16.45 -7.74 13.42
N LEU A 143 -15.16 -7.79 13.06
CA LEU A 143 -14.18 -6.81 13.53
C LEU A 143 -14.52 -5.39 13.04
N SER A 144 -15.03 -5.25 11.80
CA SER A 144 -15.46 -3.95 11.28
C SER A 144 -16.60 -3.34 12.10
N GLN A 145 -17.46 -4.15 12.70
CA GLN A 145 -18.56 -3.67 13.58
C GLN A 145 -18.06 -3.14 14.92
N ARG A 146 -16.91 -3.62 15.40
CA ARG A 146 -16.33 -3.20 16.70
C ARG A 146 -15.71 -1.80 16.64
N PHE A 147 -15.27 -1.35 15.46
CA PHE A 147 -14.64 -0.04 15.33
C PHE A 147 -15.67 1.08 15.40
N THR A 148 -15.55 1.90 16.43
CA THR A 148 -16.38 3.10 16.67
C THR A 148 -15.64 4.38 16.31
N SER A 149 -14.33 4.31 16.11
CA SER A 149 -13.47 5.43 15.76
C SER A 149 -12.95 5.34 14.32
N LYS A 150 -12.59 6.47 13.76
CA LYS A 150 -12.01 6.61 12.41
C LYS A 150 -10.55 7.04 12.48
N ASN A 151 -9.82 6.80 11.40
CA ASN A 151 -8.49 7.37 11.21
C ASN A 151 -8.55 8.90 10.92
N TYR A 152 -9.63 9.35 10.24
CA TYR A 152 -9.90 10.74 9.82
C TYR A 152 -11.34 10.80 9.29
N GLU A 153 -11.86 12.01 9.04
CA GLU A 153 -13.21 12.17 8.51
C GLU A 153 -13.30 11.78 7.02
N PRO A 154 -14.41 11.15 6.58
CA PRO A 154 -14.59 10.73 5.20
C PRO A 154 -14.35 11.86 4.19
N GLY A 155 -13.69 11.54 3.08
CA GLY A 155 -13.33 12.50 2.04
C GLY A 155 -12.18 13.45 2.38
N GLU A 156 -11.68 13.45 3.62
CA GLU A 156 -10.61 14.37 4.03
C GLU A 156 -9.27 14.04 3.37
N ARG A 157 -8.93 12.78 3.30
CA ARG A 157 -7.65 12.32 2.73
C ARG A 157 -7.71 10.87 2.28
N MET A 158 -6.68 10.44 1.58
CA MET A 158 -6.49 9.05 1.18
C MET A 158 -5.57 8.34 2.19
N VAL A 159 -6.06 7.26 2.79
CA VAL A 159 -5.23 6.27 3.49
C VAL A 159 -5.67 4.88 3.07
N TYR A 160 -4.75 4.15 2.49
CA TYR A 160 -5.02 2.84 1.90
C TYR A 160 -5.59 1.86 2.93
N CYS A 161 -6.77 1.30 2.65
CA CYS A 161 -7.51 0.43 3.54
C CYS A 161 -8.06 -0.79 2.77
N ASN A 162 -7.61 -2.00 3.10
CA ASN A 162 -8.11 -3.22 2.46
C ASN A 162 -9.54 -3.55 2.88
N ASN A 163 -9.94 -3.13 4.08
CA ASN A 163 -11.29 -3.35 4.60
C ASN A 163 -12.38 -2.83 3.66
N GLY A 164 -12.18 -1.65 3.07
CA GLY A 164 -13.15 -1.09 2.13
C GLY A 164 -13.45 -2.05 0.97
N TYR A 165 -12.43 -2.71 0.42
CA TYR A 165 -12.58 -3.68 -0.67
C TYR A 165 -13.08 -5.04 -0.21
N HIS A 166 -12.82 -5.42 1.05
CA HIS A 166 -13.44 -6.59 1.65
C HIS A 166 -14.96 -6.36 1.76
N LEU A 167 -15.39 -5.25 2.36
CA LEU A 167 -16.81 -4.91 2.47
C LEU A 167 -17.48 -4.76 1.10
N LEU A 168 -16.79 -4.14 0.12
CA LEU A 168 -17.28 -4.04 -1.25
C LEU A 168 -17.53 -5.42 -1.89
N SER A 169 -16.64 -6.40 -1.64
CA SER A 169 -16.86 -7.78 -2.12
C SER A 169 -18.11 -8.40 -1.51
N LYS A 170 -18.35 -8.21 -0.21
CA LYS A 170 -19.57 -8.70 0.46
C LYS A 170 -20.84 -8.02 -0.08
N VAL A 171 -20.75 -6.74 -0.43
CA VAL A 171 -21.86 -6.03 -1.10
C VAL A 171 -22.12 -6.63 -2.49
N VAL A 172 -21.08 -6.85 -3.30
CA VAL A 172 -21.24 -7.48 -4.63
C VAL A 172 -21.89 -8.86 -4.49
N GLU A 173 -21.45 -9.69 -3.56
CA GLU A 173 -22.03 -11.02 -3.31
C GLU A 173 -23.50 -10.92 -2.87
N ARG A 174 -23.83 -10.03 -1.94
CA ARG A 174 -25.18 -9.84 -1.42
C ARG A 174 -26.15 -9.35 -2.50
N VAL A 175 -25.75 -8.38 -3.31
CA VAL A 175 -26.59 -7.75 -4.32
C VAL A 175 -26.75 -8.63 -5.57
N SER A 176 -25.72 -9.36 -5.95
CA SER A 176 -25.77 -10.25 -7.12
C SER A 176 -26.39 -11.63 -6.83
N GLY A 177 -26.31 -12.09 -5.59
CA GLY A 177 -26.64 -13.48 -5.22
C GLY A 177 -25.59 -14.52 -5.67
N GLU A 178 -24.44 -14.06 -6.20
CA GLU A 178 -23.33 -14.90 -6.68
C GLU A 178 -22.09 -14.66 -5.81
N SER A 179 -21.22 -15.66 -5.63
CA SER A 179 -19.91 -15.38 -5.04
C SER A 179 -19.11 -14.42 -5.91
N LEU A 180 -18.22 -13.62 -5.31
CA LEU A 180 -17.41 -12.66 -6.05
C LEU A 180 -16.64 -13.35 -7.20
N GLY A 181 -16.09 -14.55 -6.97
CA GLY A 181 -15.35 -15.28 -7.99
C GLY A 181 -16.21 -15.67 -9.20
N VAL A 182 -17.44 -16.13 -8.95
CA VAL A 182 -18.42 -16.46 -10.01
C VAL A 182 -18.81 -15.19 -10.77
N PHE A 183 -19.10 -14.12 -10.05
CA PHE A 183 -19.49 -12.85 -10.67
C PHE A 183 -18.37 -12.30 -11.57
N LEU A 184 -17.13 -12.23 -11.07
CA LEU A 184 -15.98 -11.75 -11.85
C LEU A 184 -15.77 -12.62 -13.09
N LYS A 185 -15.80 -13.94 -12.94
CA LYS A 185 -15.62 -14.86 -14.08
C LYS A 185 -16.66 -14.60 -15.16
N LYS A 186 -17.94 -14.64 -14.82
CA LYS A 186 -19.07 -14.55 -15.74
C LYS A 186 -19.19 -13.18 -16.43
N HIS A 187 -18.98 -12.09 -15.67
CA HIS A 187 -19.30 -10.73 -16.15
C HIS A 187 -18.09 -9.94 -16.61
N ILE A 188 -16.86 -10.38 -16.28
CA ILE A 188 -15.65 -9.64 -16.63
C ILE A 188 -14.63 -10.54 -17.37
N LEU A 189 -14.25 -11.69 -16.77
CA LEU A 189 -13.11 -12.46 -17.28
C LEU A 189 -13.46 -13.23 -18.55
N ASP A 190 -14.59 -13.95 -18.59
CA ASP A 190 -15.03 -14.70 -19.78
C ASP A 190 -15.30 -13.77 -20.98
N PRO A 191 -16.01 -12.62 -20.84
CA PRO A 191 -16.16 -11.66 -21.94
C PRO A 191 -14.86 -11.11 -22.52
N LEU A 192 -13.79 -11.08 -21.71
CA LEU A 192 -12.46 -10.61 -22.10
C LEU A 192 -11.52 -11.76 -22.50
N ASN A 193 -11.99 -13.02 -22.51
CA ASN A 193 -11.20 -14.22 -22.77
C ASN A 193 -9.97 -14.34 -21.84
N MET A 194 -10.14 -14.01 -20.55
CA MET A 194 -9.10 -14.09 -19.52
C MET A 194 -9.17 -15.46 -18.80
N ALA A 195 -8.89 -16.54 -19.52
CA ALA A 195 -9.08 -17.91 -19.06
C ALA A 195 -8.11 -18.35 -17.93
N ASP A 196 -6.95 -17.72 -17.83
CA ASP A 196 -5.93 -18.00 -16.82
C ASP A 196 -6.10 -17.15 -15.56
N THR A 197 -7.13 -16.31 -15.51
CA THR A 197 -7.41 -15.40 -14.40
C THR A 197 -8.58 -15.90 -13.58
N GLU A 198 -8.38 -15.98 -12.27
CA GLU A 198 -9.44 -16.36 -11.34
C GLU A 198 -9.26 -15.71 -9.97
N LEU A 199 -10.34 -15.68 -9.18
CA LEU A 199 -10.27 -15.41 -7.75
C LEU A 199 -9.90 -16.71 -7.04
N LEU A 200 -8.73 -16.76 -6.41
CA LEU A 200 -8.21 -17.93 -5.71
C LEU A 200 -8.28 -17.68 -4.19
N PRO A 201 -9.25 -18.28 -3.47
CA PRO A 201 -9.48 -17.98 -2.06
C PRO A 201 -8.33 -18.38 -1.14
N SER A 202 -7.60 -19.43 -1.48
CA SER A 202 -6.55 -19.96 -0.61
C SER A 202 -5.47 -20.66 -1.41
N ASP A 203 -4.20 -20.49 -0.99
CA ASP A 203 -3.07 -21.25 -1.53
C ASP A 203 -3.05 -22.71 -1.04
N LEU A 204 -3.98 -23.10 -0.15
CA LEU A 204 -4.19 -24.51 0.20
C LEU A 204 -4.90 -25.28 -0.92
N ARG A 205 -5.59 -24.58 -1.84
CA ARG A 205 -6.14 -25.21 -3.04
C ARG A 205 -5.02 -25.46 -4.05
N ILE A 206 -4.80 -26.73 -4.38
CA ILE A 206 -3.86 -27.10 -5.42
C ILE A 206 -4.37 -26.60 -6.77
N THR A 207 -3.62 -25.70 -7.39
CA THR A 207 -3.99 -25.09 -8.67
C THR A 207 -2.79 -25.20 -9.62
N PRO A 208 -2.95 -25.86 -10.78
CA PRO A 208 -1.86 -26.05 -11.73
C PRO A 208 -1.31 -24.71 -12.27
N GLY A 209 0.00 -24.67 -12.55
CA GLY A 209 0.66 -23.55 -13.22
C GLY A 209 0.87 -22.30 -12.36
N ILE A 210 0.61 -22.37 -11.05
CA ILE A 210 0.83 -21.24 -10.12
C ILE A 210 2.24 -21.31 -9.54
N ALA A 211 2.96 -20.18 -9.57
CA ALA A 211 4.24 -20.05 -8.91
C ALA A 211 4.10 -20.04 -7.38
N THR A 212 5.05 -20.65 -6.69
CA THR A 212 5.21 -20.53 -5.24
C THR A 212 5.65 -19.12 -4.87
N LEU A 213 5.11 -18.60 -3.78
CA LEU A 213 5.49 -17.31 -3.20
C LEU A 213 6.72 -17.47 -2.29
N HIS A 214 7.67 -16.54 -2.33
CA HIS A 214 8.94 -16.64 -1.60
C HIS A 214 9.25 -15.35 -0.82
N LEU A 215 9.53 -15.51 0.47
CA LEU A 215 9.97 -14.44 1.35
C LEU A 215 11.47 -14.59 1.58
N PRO A 216 12.29 -13.61 1.16
CA PRO A 216 13.74 -13.67 1.39
C PRO A 216 14.07 -13.52 2.87
N GLN A 217 15.09 -14.25 3.31
CA GLN A 217 15.61 -14.20 4.67
C GLN A 217 16.96 -13.46 4.70
N PRO A 218 17.40 -12.96 5.87
CA PRO A 218 18.68 -12.25 6.00
C PRO A 218 19.91 -13.09 5.63
N ASP A 219 19.82 -14.42 5.75
CA ASP A 219 20.89 -15.37 5.38
C ASP A 219 20.92 -15.72 3.89
N GLY A 220 20.02 -15.11 3.09
CA GLY A 220 19.90 -15.35 1.66
C GLY A 220 19.00 -16.53 1.29
N SER A 221 18.50 -17.28 2.27
CA SER A 221 17.49 -18.32 2.05
C SER A 221 16.10 -17.74 1.79
N TYR A 222 15.14 -18.61 1.47
CA TYR A 222 13.75 -18.23 1.27
C TYR A 222 12.84 -19.10 2.12
N VAL A 223 11.80 -18.50 2.68
CA VAL A 223 10.68 -19.21 3.26
C VAL A 223 9.44 -19.05 2.36
N ARG A 224 8.50 -19.98 2.47
CA ARG A 224 7.28 -19.95 1.67
C ARG A 224 6.39 -18.78 2.10
N GLY A 225 6.01 -17.95 1.14
CA GLY A 225 4.92 -17.01 1.30
C GLY A 225 3.57 -17.69 1.11
N ILE A 226 2.51 -17.06 1.59
CA ILE A 226 1.15 -17.57 1.47
C ILE A 226 0.16 -16.41 1.34
N TYR A 227 -0.89 -16.60 0.53
CA TYR A 227 -2.02 -15.66 0.53
C TYR A 227 -2.87 -15.87 1.79
N PRO A 228 -3.14 -14.82 2.54
CA PRO A 228 -3.52 -14.97 3.94
C PRO A 228 -4.92 -15.50 4.17
N SER A 229 -5.94 -15.15 3.36
CA SER A 229 -7.32 -15.48 3.76
C SER A 229 -8.35 -15.33 2.65
N ALA A 230 -9.39 -16.19 2.71
CA ALA A 230 -10.62 -16.07 1.95
C ALA A 230 -11.38 -14.74 2.22
N GLU A 231 -11.15 -14.09 3.35
CA GLU A 231 -11.75 -12.81 3.69
C GLU A 231 -11.23 -11.63 2.85
N LEU A 232 -9.99 -11.71 2.32
CA LEU A 232 -9.36 -10.61 1.58
C LEU A 232 -9.60 -10.66 0.06
N LEU A 233 -10.57 -11.43 -0.41
CA LEU A 233 -10.74 -11.75 -1.83
C LEU A 233 -10.81 -10.52 -2.74
N GLY A 234 -11.74 -9.59 -2.48
CA GLY A 234 -11.94 -8.41 -3.31
C GLY A 234 -10.79 -7.40 -3.25
N SER A 235 -9.94 -7.48 -2.22
CA SER A 235 -8.81 -6.58 -2.05
C SER A 235 -7.52 -7.08 -2.70
N GLY A 236 -7.40 -8.41 -2.99
CA GLY A 236 -6.10 -8.93 -3.46
C GLY A 236 -6.07 -10.40 -3.85
N GLY A 237 -7.21 -11.12 -3.90
CA GLY A 237 -7.27 -12.58 -4.00
C GLY A 237 -7.10 -13.17 -5.40
N MET A 238 -6.86 -12.37 -6.44
CA MET A 238 -6.78 -12.91 -7.80
C MET A 238 -5.39 -13.45 -8.14
N VAL A 239 -5.39 -14.43 -9.04
CA VAL A 239 -4.23 -14.92 -9.77
C VAL A 239 -4.44 -14.70 -11.26
N SER A 240 -3.35 -14.48 -12.02
CA SER A 240 -3.42 -14.22 -13.46
C SER A 240 -2.14 -14.65 -14.18
N SER A 241 -2.18 -14.65 -15.51
CA SER A 241 -1.03 -14.77 -16.41
C SER A 241 -0.69 -13.41 -17.05
N ILE A 242 0.51 -13.29 -17.63
CA ILE A 242 0.88 -12.06 -18.35
C ILE A 242 -0.01 -11.84 -19.58
N ASP A 243 -0.46 -12.90 -20.23
CA ASP A 243 -1.31 -12.78 -21.42
C ASP A 243 -2.69 -12.23 -21.10
N ASP A 244 -3.31 -12.71 -20.02
CA ASP A 244 -4.60 -12.20 -19.60
C ASP A 244 -4.52 -10.77 -19.11
N MET A 245 -3.46 -10.41 -18.39
CA MET A 245 -3.26 -9.03 -17.95
C MET A 245 -2.97 -8.08 -19.12
N LEU A 246 -2.33 -8.53 -20.20
CA LEU A 246 -2.20 -7.74 -21.43
C LEU A 246 -3.55 -7.55 -22.14
N LYS A 247 -4.44 -8.55 -22.15
CA LYS A 247 -5.83 -8.39 -22.64
C LYS A 247 -6.58 -7.36 -21.80
N TRP A 248 -6.43 -7.42 -20.48
CA TRP A 248 -7.01 -6.45 -19.57
C TRP A 248 -6.51 -5.02 -19.83
N LEU A 249 -5.19 -4.84 -19.97
CA LEU A 249 -4.59 -3.54 -20.26
C LEU A 249 -5.04 -2.97 -21.60
N ALA A 250 -5.14 -3.80 -22.63
CA ALA A 250 -5.70 -3.41 -23.92
C ALA A 250 -7.16 -2.96 -23.79
N HIS A 251 -7.97 -3.67 -23.00
CA HIS A 251 -9.35 -3.28 -22.68
C HIS A 251 -9.40 -1.97 -21.86
N LEU A 252 -8.53 -1.80 -20.84
CA LEU A 252 -8.46 -0.58 -20.04
C LEU A 252 -8.14 0.65 -20.89
N ARG A 253 -7.25 0.53 -21.86
CA ARG A 253 -6.83 1.61 -22.74
C ARG A 253 -7.76 1.82 -23.94
N GLY A 254 -8.29 0.75 -24.49
CA GLY A 254 -9.04 0.73 -25.74
C GLY A 254 -10.56 0.78 -25.59
N GLU A 255 -11.22 0.16 -26.56
CA GLU A 255 -12.67 0.00 -26.55
C GLU A 255 -13.14 -0.85 -25.37
N LYS A 256 -14.24 -0.44 -24.75
CA LYS A 256 -14.78 -1.10 -23.57
C LYS A 256 -15.79 -2.19 -23.99
N LYS A 257 -15.37 -3.44 -23.86
CA LYS A 257 -16.26 -4.61 -24.05
C LYS A 257 -17.11 -4.90 -22.81
N VAL A 258 -16.59 -4.52 -21.63
CA VAL A 258 -17.22 -4.71 -20.33
C VAL A 258 -17.34 -3.35 -19.64
N GLY A 259 -18.51 -3.04 -19.13
CA GLY A 259 -18.81 -1.76 -18.50
C GLY A 259 -19.08 -0.63 -19.51
N SER A 260 -20.02 0.23 -19.18
CA SER A 260 -20.43 1.37 -20.00
C SER A 260 -19.35 2.48 -19.99
N LYS A 261 -19.43 3.38 -20.96
CA LYS A 261 -18.62 4.62 -20.97
C LYS A 261 -18.77 5.43 -19.68
N ARG A 262 -20.00 5.43 -19.09
CA ARG A 262 -20.28 6.12 -17.81
C ARG A 262 -19.50 5.49 -16.66
N SER A 263 -19.52 4.17 -16.53
CA SER A 263 -18.78 3.45 -15.47
C SER A 263 -17.27 3.64 -15.59
N TRP A 264 -16.73 3.59 -16.81
CA TRP A 264 -15.30 3.84 -17.02
C TRP A 264 -14.91 5.28 -16.77
N LYS A 265 -15.78 6.26 -17.07
CA LYS A 265 -15.56 7.65 -16.66
C LYS A 265 -15.47 7.76 -15.14
N GLN A 266 -16.42 7.16 -14.39
CA GLN A 266 -16.39 7.13 -12.93
C GLN A 266 -15.14 6.41 -12.40
N MET A 267 -14.79 5.27 -13.02
CA MET A 267 -13.65 4.45 -12.59
C MET A 267 -12.30 5.17 -12.70
N LEU A 268 -12.17 6.10 -13.65
CA LEU A 268 -10.95 6.85 -13.92
C LEU A 268 -11.01 8.30 -13.46
N GLU A 269 -12.11 8.74 -12.84
CA GLU A 269 -12.25 10.08 -12.30
C GLU A 269 -11.38 10.27 -11.05
N LYS A 270 -10.52 11.30 -11.07
CA LYS A 270 -9.69 11.63 -9.92
C LYS A 270 -10.55 12.20 -8.80
N PRO A 271 -10.41 11.71 -7.56
CA PRO A 271 -11.20 12.20 -6.43
C PRO A 271 -10.81 13.65 -6.08
N ARG A 272 -11.79 14.37 -5.54
CA ARG A 272 -11.57 15.67 -4.92
C ARG A 272 -11.77 15.53 -3.42
N TYR A 273 -10.74 15.89 -2.65
CA TYR A 273 -10.81 15.88 -1.18
C TYR A 273 -11.57 17.10 -0.64
N THR A 274 -11.97 17.06 0.63
CA THR A 274 -12.64 18.18 1.30
C THR A 274 -11.80 19.46 1.35
N SER A 275 -10.47 19.34 1.25
CA SER A 275 -9.54 20.47 1.08
C SER A 275 -9.65 21.17 -0.29
N GLY A 276 -10.36 20.57 -1.27
CA GLY A 276 -10.37 20.98 -2.67
C GLY A 276 -9.22 20.44 -3.51
N ALA A 277 -8.22 19.79 -2.91
CA ALA A 277 -7.13 19.16 -3.64
C ALA A 277 -7.63 17.89 -4.38
N THR A 278 -6.96 17.54 -5.46
CA THR A 278 -7.27 16.37 -6.28
C THR A 278 -6.31 15.23 -5.93
N GLY A 279 -6.85 14.02 -5.76
CA GLY A 279 -6.05 12.80 -5.57
C GLY A 279 -5.75 12.09 -6.89
N ASP A 280 -4.79 11.18 -6.85
CA ASP A 280 -4.39 10.37 -8.01
C ASP A 280 -5.00 8.97 -7.98
N TYR A 281 -5.48 8.49 -6.82
CA TYR A 281 -6.11 7.19 -6.67
C TYR A 281 -7.60 7.28 -7.00
N CYS A 282 -8.00 6.62 -8.09
CA CYS A 282 -9.37 6.53 -8.59
C CYS A 282 -10.08 5.28 -8.01
N LEU A 283 -11.11 4.74 -8.67
CA LEU A 283 -11.80 3.54 -8.18
C LEU A 283 -10.98 2.27 -8.45
N GLY A 284 -9.96 2.04 -7.64
CA GLY A 284 -9.07 0.88 -7.76
C GLY A 284 -7.93 1.01 -8.78
N LEU A 285 -7.71 2.19 -9.31
CA LEU A 285 -6.62 2.52 -10.24
C LEU A 285 -5.97 3.84 -9.83
N THR A 286 -4.67 3.96 -10.06
CA THR A 286 -3.95 5.23 -9.90
C THR A 286 -3.72 5.85 -11.27
N ARG A 287 -3.98 7.17 -11.36
CA ARG A 287 -3.67 7.99 -12.54
C ARG A 287 -2.70 9.08 -12.14
N GLU A 288 -1.49 8.98 -12.62
CA GLU A 288 -0.44 9.95 -12.31
C GLU A 288 0.47 10.20 -13.52
N PHE A 289 1.43 11.09 -13.39
CA PHE A 289 2.40 11.39 -14.43
C PHE A 289 3.77 10.80 -14.07
N TYR A 290 4.36 10.11 -15.04
CA TYR A 290 5.74 9.69 -15.00
C TYR A 290 6.52 10.36 -16.11
N ARG A 291 7.46 11.27 -15.78
CA ARG A 291 8.30 11.97 -16.73
C ARG A 291 7.51 12.61 -17.90
N GLY A 292 6.40 13.28 -17.57
CA GLY A 292 5.55 14.01 -18.51
C GLY A 292 4.47 13.19 -19.20
N VAL A 293 4.51 11.85 -19.15
CA VAL A 293 3.47 10.98 -19.72
C VAL A 293 2.48 10.51 -18.66
N GLU A 294 1.19 10.51 -18.97
CA GLU A 294 0.19 9.94 -18.07
C GLU A 294 0.33 8.42 -18.02
N ILE A 295 0.31 7.87 -16.80
CA ILE A 295 0.26 6.43 -16.55
C ILE A 295 -0.99 6.08 -15.76
N ILE A 296 -1.64 4.97 -16.14
CA ILE A 296 -2.74 4.37 -15.38
C ILE A 296 -2.24 3.02 -14.90
N HIS A 297 -2.29 2.78 -13.61
CA HIS A 297 -1.66 1.61 -13.04
C HIS A 297 -2.27 1.17 -11.72
N HIS A 298 -1.91 -0.03 -11.27
CA HIS A 298 -2.04 -0.47 -9.90
C HIS A 298 -0.93 -1.45 -9.55
N ALA A 299 -0.31 -1.25 -8.39
CA ALA A 299 0.64 -2.20 -7.82
C ALA A 299 -0.08 -3.26 -7.00
N GLY A 300 0.50 -4.44 -6.91
CA GLY A 300 0.04 -5.51 -6.04
C GLY A 300 1.17 -6.07 -5.18
N ALA A 301 0.85 -6.46 -3.97
CA ALA A 301 1.75 -7.20 -3.11
C ALA A 301 0.97 -8.23 -2.30
N VAL A 302 1.58 -9.38 -2.12
CA VAL A 302 1.17 -10.45 -1.21
C VAL A 302 2.42 -10.94 -0.48
N LEU A 303 2.25 -11.74 0.58
CA LEU A 303 3.41 -12.33 1.25
C LEU A 303 4.19 -13.24 0.30
N GLY A 304 5.35 -12.77 -0.15
CA GLY A 304 6.23 -13.50 -1.08
C GLY A 304 6.04 -13.18 -2.55
N GLY A 305 5.30 -12.14 -2.91
CA GLY A 305 5.16 -11.73 -4.31
C GLY A 305 4.77 -10.27 -4.50
N THR A 306 5.17 -9.69 -5.64
CA THR A 306 4.78 -8.34 -6.05
C THR A 306 4.26 -8.34 -7.49
N CYS A 307 3.42 -7.37 -7.83
CA CYS A 307 2.87 -7.19 -9.16
C CYS A 307 2.82 -5.70 -9.52
N GLN A 308 2.98 -5.39 -10.80
CA GLN A 308 2.70 -4.07 -11.36
C GLN A 308 2.01 -4.22 -12.71
N MET A 309 0.80 -3.75 -12.79
CA MET A 309 0.05 -3.50 -14.01
C MET A 309 0.12 -2.02 -14.34
N LEU A 310 0.48 -1.66 -15.58
CA LEU A 310 0.64 -0.27 -16.01
C LEU A 310 0.33 -0.10 -17.49
N THR A 311 -0.37 0.96 -17.86
CA THR A 311 -0.49 1.42 -19.25
C THR A 311 -0.09 2.89 -19.38
N VAL A 312 0.55 3.23 -20.51
CA VAL A 312 0.80 4.60 -20.99
C VAL A 312 -0.16 4.85 -22.15
N PRO A 313 -1.36 5.42 -21.92
CA PRO A 313 -2.43 5.44 -22.93
C PRO A 313 -2.05 6.14 -24.24
N GLU A 314 -1.41 7.29 -24.18
CA GLU A 314 -1.03 8.10 -25.34
C GLU A 314 0.02 7.41 -26.24
N HIS A 315 0.83 6.51 -25.66
CA HIS A 315 1.84 5.73 -26.37
C HIS A 315 1.37 4.30 -26.70
N ALA A 316 0.17 3.93 -26.32
CA ALA A 316 -0.38 2.58 -26.45
C ALA A 316 0.61 1.51 -25.94
N LEU A 317 1.27 1.79 -24.80
CA LEU A 317 2.23 0.89 -24.17
C LEU A 317 1.59 0.27 -22.93
N ASP A 318 1.58 -1.07 -22.89
CA ASP A 318 1.02 -1.87 -21.83
C ASP A 318 2.11 -2.73 -21.19
N ILE A 319 2.20 -2.75 -19.87
CA ILE A 319 3.26 -3.43 -19.11
C ILE A 319 2.63 -4.20 -17.96
N ILE A 320 3.01 -5.47 -17.84
CA ILE A 320 2.71 -6.31 -16.67
C ILE A 320 3.98 -6.99 -16.19
N ILE A 321 4.27 -6.88 -14.91
CA ILE A 321 5.37 -7.56 -14.24
C ILE A 321 4.81 -8.22 -12.99
N MET A 322 5.06 -9.52 -12.84
CA MET A 322 4.69 -10.28 -11.66
C MET A 322 5.92 -11.01 -11.13
N CYS A 323 6.22 -10.79 -9.85
CA CYS A 323 7.36 -11.40 -9.16
C CYS A 323 6.84 -12.39 -8.12
N ASN A 324 7.43 -13.57 -8.05
CA ASN A 324 7.15 -14.55 -7.00
C ASN A 324 8.16 -14.47 -5.84
N ARG A 325 8.67 -13.25 -5.58
CA ARG A 325 9.55 -12.92 -4.45
C ARG A 325 9.27 -11.49 -3.96
N MET A 326 9.37 -11.28 -2.64
CA MET A 326 8.97 -10.01 -2.03
C MET A 326 9.97 -8.87 -2.21
N ASP A 327 11.25 -9.17 -2.42
CA ASP A 327 12.32 -8.19 -2.67
C ASP A 327 12.39 -7.74 -4.14
N GLY A 328 11.55 -8.31 -5.02
CA GLY A 328 11.36 -7.85 -6.40
C GLY A 328 10.42 -6.64 -6.45
N SER A 329 10.95 -5.46 -6.79
CA SER A 329 10.11 -4.25 -6.96
C SER A 329 9.51 -4.19 -8.37
N ALA A 330 8.38 -4.87 -8.59
CA ALA A 330 7.65 -4.81 -9.87
C ALA A 330 7.33 -3.36 -10.29
N PRO A 331 6.90 -2.42 -9.39
CA PRO A 331 6.69 -1.03 -9.76
C PRO A 331 7.95 -0.34 -10.31
N ALA A 332 9.08 -0.49 -9.65
CA ALA A 332 10.32 0.13 -10.11
C ALA A 332 10.80 -0.44 -11.45
N LEU A 333 10.61 -1.74 -11.67
CA LEU A 333 10.94 -2.40 -12.94
C LEU A 333 10.04 -1.90 -14.08
N ALA A 334 8.75 -1.70 -13.84
CA ALA A 334 7.82 -1.18 -14.85
C ALA A 334 8.19 0.23 -15.33
N LEU A 335 8.66 1.10 -14.44
CA LEU A 335 9.17 2.43 -14.82
C LEU A 335 10.43 2.34 -15.69
N LYS A 336 11.34 1.40 -15.38
CA LYS A 336 12.52 1.12 -16.24
C LYS A 336 12.11 0.62 -17.64
N VAL A 337 11.01 -0.14 -17.73
CA VAL A 337 10.47 -0.58 -19.02
C VAL A 337 9.97 0.61 -19.83
N ILE A 338 9.28 1.57 -19.23
CA ILE A 338 8.88 2.83 -19.90
C ILE A 338 10.13 3.52 -20.48
N ASP A 339 11.17 3.70 -19.66
CA ASP A 339 12.42 4.34 -20.08
C ASP A 339 13.17 3.60 -21.20
N ALA A 340 13.02 2.28 -21.28
CA ALA A 340 13.65 1.45 -22.30
C ALA A 340 12.88 1.42 -23.63
N VAL A 341 11.54 1.52 -23.56
CA VAL A 341 10.65 1.35 -24.72
C VAL A 341 10.34 2.67 -25.41
N LEU A 342 10.07 3.73 -24.63
CA LEU A 342 9.74 5.03 -25.18
C LEU A 342 11.00 5.76 -25.65
N ASP A 343 10.85 6.55 -26.71
CA ASP A 343 11.93 7.41 -27.19
C ASP A 343 12.21 8.51 -26.14
N LYS A 344 13.48 8.87 -25.96
CA LYS A 344 13.90 9.88 -24.97
C LYS A 344 13.21 11.23 -25.15
N SER A 345 12.83 11.58 -26.37
CA SER A 345 12.10 12.81 -26.69
C SER A 345 10.64 12.80 -26.24
N ALA A 346 10.09 11.62 -25.94
CA ALA A 346 8.74 11.46 -25.42
C ALA A 346 8.67 11.62 -23.89
N LEU A 347 9.82 11.64 -23.23
CA LEU A 347 9.92 11.70 -21.78
C LEU A 347 10.65 12.95 -21.30
N GLU A 348 10.11 13.61 -20.30
CA GLU A 348 10.84 14.67 -19.59
C GLU A 348 12.14 14.12 -18.96
N ALA A 349 13.07 15.02 -18.69
CA ALA A 349 14.29 14.65 -17.97
C ALA A 349 13.95 13.98 -16.62
N PRO A 350 14.72 12.96 -16.19
CA PRO A 350 14.52 12.36 -14.89
C PRO A 350 14.59 13.43 -13.79
N ASN A 351 13.61 13.44 -12.90
CA ASN A 351 13.68 14.26 -11.70
C ASN A 351 14.69 13.62 -10.75
N ASN A 352 15.91 14.12 -10.75
CA ASN A 352 16.99 13.57 -9.97
C ASN A 352 16.70 13.67 -8.46
N PRO A 353 17.04 12.63 -7.69
CA PRO A 353 16.94 12.68 -6.24
C PRO A 353 17.73 13.88 -5.67
N LEU A 354 17.20 14.47 -4.63
CA LEU A 354 17.84 15.63 -3.99
C LEU A 354 18.97 15.14 -3.09
N PRO A 355 20.23 15.62 -3.28
CA PRO A 355 21.32 15.24 -2.38
C PRO A 355 21.04 15.75 -0.96
N ALA A 356 20.99 14.84 0.01
CA ALA A 356 20.61 15.17 1.40
C ALA A 356 21.48 16.27 2.01
N LYS A 357 22.78 16.31 1.68
CA LYS A 357 23.74 17.30 2.21
C LYS A 357 23.35 18.76 1.93
N LYS A 358 22.62 19.02 0.83
CA LYS A 358 22.16 20.38 0.47
C LYS A 358 20.96 20.86 1.29
N TRP A 359 20.29 19.94 1.99
CA TRP A 359 19.03 20.19 2.69
C TRP A 359 19.13 19.96 4.21
N LYS A 360 20.34 20.03 4.77
CA LYS A 360 20.60 19.79 6.21
C LYS A 360 19.72 20.63 7.15
N ALA A 361 19.30 21.82 6.71
CA ALA A 361 18.39 22.67 7.49
C ALA A 361 17.00 22.05 7.72
N LEU A 362 16.58 21.09 6.88
CA LEU A 362 15.31 20.39 7.01
C LEU A 362 15.41 19.10 7.81
N HIS A 363 16.62 18.54 8.01
CA HIS A 363 16.81 17.26 8.68
C HIS A 363 16.28 17.31 10.11
N GLY A 364 15.62 16.23 10.51
CA GLY A 364 15.05 16.04 11.83
C GLY A 364 13.59 15.57 11.75
N TYR A 365 13.00 15.42 12.94
CA TYR A 365 11.60 15.07 13.08
C TYR A 365 10.77 16.31 13.34
N TRP A 366 9.56 16.31 12.78
CA TRP A 366 8.61 17.40 12.79
C TRP A 366 7.27 16.89 13.27
N TYR A 367 6.74 17.45 14.35
CA TYR A 367 5.53 16.98 15.03
C TYR A 367 4.39 17.99 14.90
N SER A 368 3.21 17.48 14.56
CA SER A 368 1.95 18.23 14.62
C SER A 368 1.18 17.83 15.86
N SER A 369 1.00 18.76 16.80
CA SER A 369 0.17 18.53 18.00
C SER A 369 -1.33 18.40 17.67
N ARG A 370 -1.76 18.92 16.51
CA ARG A 370 -3.16 18.83 16.07
C ARG A 370 -3.56 17.43 15.64
N SER A 371 -2.66 16.72 14.94
CA SER A 371 -2.94 15.42 14.33
C SER A 371 -2.09 14.30 14.91
N HIS A 372 -1.25 14.60 15.91
CA HIS A 372 -0.25 13.69 16.49
C HIS A 372 0.69 13.04 15.47
N ARG A 373 0.83 13.66 14.29
CA ARG A 373 1.66 13.12 13.19
C ARG A 373 3.10 13.55 13.36
N VAL A 374 3.98 12.63 13.00
CA VAL A 374 5.42 12.89 12.93
C VAL A 374 5.91 12.68 11.51
N PHE A 375 6.58 13.69 10.98
CA PHE A 375 7.27 13.65 9.70
C PHE A 375 8.77 13.71 9.95
N GLY A 376 9.53 12.79 9.38
CA GLY A 376 10.99 12.81 9.43
C GLY A 376 11.56 13.21 8.08
N VAL A 377 12.46 14.21 8.07
CA VAL A 377 13.24 14.54 6.88
C VAL A 377 14.68 14.12 7.13
N GLN A 378 15.20 13.19 6.33
CA GLN A 378 16.47 12.54 6.62
C GLN A 378 17.25 12.14 5.38
N ALA A 379 18.55 11.92 5.57
CA ALA A 379 19.40 11.30 4.57
C ALA A 379 19.11 9.80 4.47
N HIS A 380 18.90 9.29 3.27
CA HIS A 380 18.59 7.88 3.03
C HIS A 380 19.52 7.32 1.93
N PRO A 381 20.19 6.18 2.16
CA PRO A 381 20.91 5.50 1.10
C PRO A 381 19.97 5.07 -0.01
N GLN A 382 20.35 5.27 -1.25
CA GLN A 382 19.58 4.82 -2.41
C GLN A 382 20.49 4.06 -3.36
N ALA A 383 20.10 2.86 -3.73
CA ALA A 383 20.86 2.03 -4.67
C ALA A 383 21.11 2.80 -5.98
N GLY A 384 22.35 2.77 -6.45
CA GLY A 384 22.77 3.48 -7.66
C GLY A 384 23.12 4.96 -7.47
N ASN A 385 22.96 5.52 -6.25
CA ASN A 385 23.40 6.88 -5.93
C ASN A 385 24.63 6.82 -5.00
N PRO A 386 25.74 7.53 -5.35
CA PRO A 386 26.95 7.56 -4.52
C PRO A 386 26.76 8.34 -3.21
N GLU A 387 25.80 9.26 -3.18
CA GLU A 387 25.49 10.08 -2.01
C GLU A 387 24.07 9.82 -1.52
N PRO A 388 23.83 9.87 -0.18
CA PRO A 388 22.50 9.76 0.37
C PRO A 388 21.55 10.85 -0.19
N VAL A 389 20.32 10.45 -0.45
CA VAL A 389 19.26 11.30 -0.96
C VAL A 389 18.35 11.80 0.17
N LEU A 390 17.64 12.89 -0.07
CA LEU A 390 16.68 13.41 0.89
C LEU A 390 15.39 12.59 0.84
N ALA A 391 15.02 12.00 1.97
CA ALA A 391 13.80 11.20 2.09
C ALA A 391 12.86 11.77 3.16
N LEU A 392 11.58 11.48 2.99
CA LEU A 392 10.52 11.72 3.96
C LEU A 392 10.15 10.40 4.63
N SER A 393 10.09 10.40 5.96
CA SER A 393 9.43 9.36 6.73
C SER A 393 8.14 9.90 7.34
N ILE A 394 7.14 9.02 7.45
CA ILE A 394 5.88 9.29 8.15
C ILE A 394 5.80 8.26 9.26
N HIS A 395 5.59 8.72 10.50
CA HIS A 395 5.57 7.86 11.69
C HIS A 395 6.77 6.90 11.76
N ASN A 396 7.98 7.41 11.54
CA ASN A 396 9.24 6.67 11.52
C ASN A 396 9.43 5.66 10.36
N ALA A 397 8.47 5.54 9.45
CA ALA A 397 8.60 4.70 8.26
C ALA A 397 9.02 5.53 7.05
N VAL A 398 10.14 5.19 6.38
CA VAL A 398 10.56 5.86 5.16
C VAL A 398 9.47 5.68 4.10
N SER A 399 8.86 6.79 3.72
CA SER A 399 7.68 6.82 2.85
C SER A 399 7.99 7.20 1.41
N GLY A 400 9.15 7.80 1.17
CA GLY A 400 9.61 8.10 -0.18
C GLY A 400 10.76 9.08 -0.25
N VAL A 401 11.38 9.15 -1.43
CA VAL A 401 12.43 10.12 -1.76
C VAL A 401 11.77 11.42 -2.17
N LEU A 402 12.17 12.51 -1.51
CA LEU A 402 11.66 13.84 -1.79
C LEU A 402 12.13 14.33 -3.16
N LYS A 403 11.19 14.85 -3.94
CA LYS A 403 11.42 15.47 -5.24
C LYS A 403 10.99 16.93 -5.21
N LYS A 404 11.61 17.77 -6.02
CA LYS A 404 11.23 19.18 -6.12
C LYS A 404 9.95 19.31 -6.95
N SER A 405 8.99 20.07 -6.44
CA SER A 405 7.73 20.42 -7.11
C SER A 405 7.48 21.92 -6.91
N GLY A 406 7.96 22.74 -7.86
CA GLY A 406 7.94 24.18 -7.71
C GLY A 406 8.73 24.66 -6.47
N ASN A 407 8.04 25.34 -5.55
CA ASN A 407 8.58 25.80 -4.26
C ASN A 407 8.31 24.80 -3.11
N ARG A 408 7.96 23.57 -3.41
CA ARG A 408 7.68 22.48 -2.45
C ARG A 408 8.62 21.31 -2.69
N LEU A 409 8.72 20.44 -1.70
CA LEU A 409 9.26 19.10 -1.85
C LEU A 409 8.12 18.12 -1.65
N ALA A 410 8.03 17.10 -2.48
CA ALA A 410 6.92 16.16 -2.44
C ALA A 410 7.37 14.71 -2.58
N ILE A 411 6.59 13.82 -2.00
CA ILE A 411 6.55 12.39 -2.34
C ILE A 411 5.16 12.04 -2.85
N ASN A 412 5.06 11.05 -3.72
CA ASN A 412 3.82 10.33 -3.97
C ASN A 412 3.97 8.92 -3.41
N ASN A 413 3.15 8.58 -2.42
CA ASN A 413 3.19 7.28 -1.74
C ASN A 413 1.91 6.51 -2.04
N PRO A 414 1.99 5.26 -2.53
CA PRO A 414 0.82 4.47 -2.87
C PRO A 414 -0.16 4.26 -1.70
N GLY A 415 0.33 4.36 -0.46
CA GLY A 415 -0.50 4.21 0.75
C GLY A 415 -1.15 5.49 1.28
N HIS A 416 -0.70 6.67 0.82
CA HIS A 416 -1.13 7.97 1.37
C HIS A 416 -1.37 9.06 0.31
N GLY A 417 -1.09 8.77 -0.97
CA GLY A 417 -1.10 9.80 -2.00
C GLY A 417 0.06 10.79 -1.85
N VAL A 418 -0.19 12.04 -2.25
CA VAL A 418 0.83 13.09 -2.28
C VAL A 418 0.98 13.74 -0.90
N VAL A 419 2.21 13.70 -0.38
CA VAL A 419 2.61 14.44 0.83
C VAL A 419 3.65 15.48 0.44
N GLU A 420 3.39 16.72 0.79
CA GLU A 420 4.22 17.86 0.45
C GLU A 420 4.81 18.54 1.69
N LEU A 421 6.01 19.03 1.52
CA LEU A 421 6.74 19.87 2.46
C LEU A 421 6.85 21.26 1.84
N HIS A 422 6.30 22.26 2.50
CA HIS A 422 6.29 23.65 2.03
C HIS A 422 7.57 24.36 2.45
N LEU A 423 8.38 24.74 1.46
CA LEU A 423 9.64 25.41 1.76
C LEU A 423 9.41 26.85 2.26
N PRO A 424 10.04 27.26 3.36
CA PRO A 424 10.02 28.64 3.81
C PRO A 424 10.81 29.51 2.80
N LYS A 425 10.55 30.83 2.79
CA LYS A 425 11.27 31.77 1.92
C LYS A 425 12.79 31.72 2.13
N THR A 426 13.24 31.47 3.36
CA THR A 426 14.65 31.32 3.72
C THR A 426 14.85 30.06 4.54
N LEU A 427 15.76 29.17 4.09
CA LEU A 427 16.18 28.00 4.83
C LEU A 427 17.23 28.39 5.88
N SER A 428 16.82 28.40 7.14
CA SER A 428 17.70 28.67 8.28
C SER A 428 18.06 27.38 9.00
N LYS A 429 19.28 27.25 9.51
CA LYS A 429 19.68 26.14 10.38
C LYS A 429 18.86 26.07 11.67
N ASN A 430 18.29 27.20 12.11
CA ASN A 430 17.48 27.33 13.32
C ASN A 430 15.97 27.27 13.01
N LEU A 431 15.57 26.64 11.93
CA LEU A 431 14.16 26.48 11.56
C LEU A 431 13.42 25.72 12.65
N LYS A 432 12.43 26.38 13.30
CA LYS A 432 11.65 25.81 14.42
C LYS A 432 10.34 25.17 13.97
N THR A 433 9.77 25.66 12.86
CA THR A 433 8.49 25.17 12.33
C THR A 433 8.59 24.91 10.85
N LEU A 434 7.81 23.95 10.36
CA LEU A 434 7.71 23.58 8.95
C LEU A 434 6.27 23.16 8.65
N ASP A 435 5.78 23.54 7.48
CA ASP A 435 4.42 23.19 7.08
C ASP A 435 4.47 21.97 6.16
N PHE A 436 3.66 20.98 6.47
CA PHE A 436 3.41 19.81 5.65
C PHE A 436 1.97 19.83 5.15
N SER A 437 1.71 19.26 3.99
CA SER A 437 0.35 18.99 3.54
C SER A 437 0.21 17.54 3.08
N ASP A 438 -0.94 16.97 3.39
CA ASP A 438 -1.34 15.64 3.00
C ASP A 438 -2.75 15.75 2.43
N SER A 439 -2.93 15.32 1.17
CA SER A 439 -4.21 15.47 0.48
C SER A 439 -4.74 16.91 0.49
N GLY A 440 -3.85 17.89 0.44
CA GLY A 440 -4.18 19.31 0.49
C GLY A 440 -4.43 19.89 1.88
N HIS A 441 -4.57 19.07 2.91
CA HIS A 441 -4.71 19.54 4.30
C HIS A 441 -3.35 19.93 4.86
N ARG A 442 -3.16 21.23 5.04
CA ARG A 442 -1.91 21.80 5.54
C ARG A 442 -1.91 21.86 7.06
N GLU A 443 -0.80 21.45 7.64
CA GLU A 443 -0.57 21.49 9.08
C GLU A 443 0.83 22.01 9.39
N ARG A 444 0.92 22.82 10.44
CA ARG A 444 2.18 23.35 10.95
C ARG A 444 2.77 22.39 11.94
N CYS A 445 4.00 21.97 11.71
CA CYS A 445 4.74 21.07 12.57
C CYS A 445 5.88 21.84 13.26
N VAL A 446 6.13 21.49 14.52
CA VAL A 446 7.28 21.95 15.29
C VAL A 446 8.42 20.95 15.17
N ARG A 447 9.65 21.46 15.14
CA ARG A 447 10.83 20.60 15.12
C ARG A 447 10.99 19.94 16.48
N LEU A 448 11.11 18.62 16.50
CA LEU A 448 11.50 17.89 17.70
C LEU A 448 13.00 18.09 18.02
N PRO A 449 13.40 18.03 19.29
CA PRO A 449 14.80 18.17 19.67
C PRO A 449 15.64 17.03 19.11
N GLN A 450 16.89 17.30 18.79
CA GLN A 450 17.83 16.25 18.33
C GLN A 450 18.22 15.28 19.43
N LYS A 451 18.15 15.71 20.69
CA LYS A 451 18.44 14.91 21.86
C LYS A 451 17.52 15.33 22.99
N VAL A 452 16.87 14.37 23.62
CA VAL A 452 16.05 14.58 24.81
C VAL A 452 16.97 14.58 26.02
N ALA A 453 16.94 15.67 26.80
CA ALA A 453 17.88 15.87 27.92
C ALA A 453 17.73 14.80 29.02
N ASN A 454 16.52 14.33 29.26
CA ASN A 454 16.24 13.34 30.29
C ASN A 454 15.24 12.27 29.82
N ALA A 455 15.66 11.46 28.84
CA ALA A 455 14.85 10.41 28.26
C ALA A 455 14.28 9.42 29.31
N GLN A 456 15.07 9.05 30.30
CA GLN A 456 14.63 8.13 31.36
C GLN A 456 13.46 8.70 32.18
N GLN A 457 13.46 10.01 32.42
CA GLN A 457 12.35 10.65 33.14
C GLN A 457 11.06 10.68 32.34
N VAL A 458 11.14 10.85 31.01
CA VAL A 458 9.98 10.74 30.11
C VAL A 458 9.32 9.37 30.29
N PHE A 459 10.10 8.31 30.27
CA PHE A 459 9.62 6.93 30.37
C PHE A 459 9.14 6.53 31.77
N LYS A 460 9.72 7.10 32.84
CA LYS A 460 9.38 6.74 34.23
C LYS A 460 7.87 6.87 34.50
N GLY A 461 7.22 7.87 33.93
CA GLY A 461 5.79 8.07 34.06
C GLY A 461 4.92 7.24 33.09
N LEU A 462 5.55 6.50 32.17
CA LEU A 462 4.86 5.77 31.11
C LEU A 462 4.78 4.26 31.36
N ILE A 463 5.65 3.71 32.21
CA ILE A 463 5.61 2.28 32.53
C ILE A 463 4.22 1.93 33.07
N GLY A 464 3.59 0.90 32.51
CA GLY A 464 2.25 0.45 32.89
C GLY A 464 1.49 -0.13 31.72
N ARG A 465 0.21 -0.41 31.95
CA ARG A 465 -0.68 -1.01 30.94
C ARG A 465 -1.56 0.04 30.30
N TYR A 466 -1.89 -0.21 29.03
CA TYR A 466 -2.74 0.62 28.21
C TYR A 466 -3.73 -0.26 27.45
N ARG A 467 -5.00 0.12 27.46
CA ARG A 467 -6.11 -0.64 26.86
C ARG A 467 -6.60 0.01 25.58
N TYR A 468 -6.92 -0.81 24.61
CA TYR A 468 -7.67 -0.45 23.42
C TYR A 468 -9.02 -1.18 23.43
N ASP A 469 -10.08 -0.45 23.77
CA ASP A 469 -11.40 -1.03 24.06
C ASP A 469 -12.06 -1.67 22.84
N GLU A 470 -11.91 -1.09 21.64
CA GLU A 470 -12.57 -1.58 20.42
C GLU A 470 -12.17 -3.03 20.07
N LEU A 471 -10.98 -3.48 20.46
CA LEU A 471 -10.50 -4.85 20.28
C LEU A 471 -10.36 -5.65 21.56
N ASP A 472 -10.76 -5.08 22.72
CA ASP A 472 -10.61 -5.68 24.04
C ASP A 472 -9.18 -6.22 24.27
N THR A 473 -8.19 -5.37 24.02
CA THR A 473 -6.79 -5.75 24.11
C THR A 473 -5.98 -4.75 24.92
N GLU A 474 -4.86 -5.22 25.47
CA GLU A 474 -3.93 -4.42 26.24
C GLU A 474 -2.53 -4.47 25.62
N VAL A 475 -1.80 -3.40 25.81
CA VAL A 475 -0.36 -3.30 25.55
C VAL A 475 0.32 -2.77 26.81
N ALA A 476 1.63 -2.99 26.95
CA ALA A 476 2.35 -2.49 28.11
C ALA A 476 3.61 -1.73 27.69
N ILE A 477 3.92 -0.64 28.40
CA ILE A 477 5.26 -0.06 28.36
C ILE A 477 6.07 -0.68 29.50
N THR A 478 7.18 -1.31 29.13
CA THR A 478 8.06 -2.03 30.05
C THR A 478 9.51 -1.54 29.96
N LEU A 479 10.31 -1.84 30.98
CA LEU A 479 11.75 -1.60 31.03
C LEU A 479 12.46 -2.93 31.21
N GLU A 480 13.37 -3.27 30.30
CA GLU A 480 14.19 -4.48 30.35
C GLU A 480 15.62 -4.10 29.93
N ASP A 481 16.60 -4.40 30.76
CA ASP A 481 18.04 -4.10 30.54
C ASP A 481 18.31 -2.64 30.12
N GLY A 482 17.65 -1.69 30.78
CA GLY A 482 17.80 -0.26 30.51
C GLY A 482 17.15 0.23 29.23
N THR A 483 16.44 -0.64 28.50
CA THR A 483 15.72 -0.33 27.27
C THR A 483 14.20 -0.35 27.49
N PHE A 484 13.51 0.64 26.96
CA PHE A 484 12.06 0.72 27.04
C PHE A 484 11.41 0.08 25.81
N TYR A 485 10.33 -0.65 26.06
CA TYR A 485 9.59 -1.36 25.02
C TYR A 485 8.09 -1.07 25.14
N LEU A 486 7.43 -1.03 24.00
CA LEU A 486 5.98 -1.26 23.91
C LEU A 486 5.80 -2.75 23.64
N ASP A 487 5.35 -3.47 24.63
CA ASP A 487 5.02 -4.87 24.54
C ASP A 487 3.57 -5.04 24.10
N LEU A 488 3.38 -5.66 22.95
CA LEU A 488 2.09 -6.23 22.59
C LEU A 488 1.94 -7.51 23.41
N LEU A 489 0.78 -7.72 24.02
CA LEU A 489 0.55 -8.85 24.91
C LEU A 489 -0.16 -10.00 24.17
N PRO A 490 0.51 -10.70 23.24
CA PRO A 490 -0.08 -11.81 22.52
C PRO A 490 -0.25 -13.02 23.44
N ILE A 491 -1.19 -13.90 23.09
CA ILE A 491 -1.40 -15.17 23.81
C ILE A 491 -0.15 -16.06 23.72
N TYR A 492 0.60 -15.96 22.61
CA TYR A 492 1.83 -16.72 22.39
C TYR A 492 2.96 -15.83 21.88
N GLY A 493 4.14 -15.98 22.47
CA GLY A 493 5.37 -15.28 22.06
C GLY A 493 5.45 -13.83 22.54
N LYS A 494 6.59 -13.19 22.29
CA LYS A 494 6.82 -11.76 22.58
C LYS A 494 6.84 -10.99 21.27
N CYS A 495 6.02 -9.95 21.16
CA CYS A 495 6.13 -8.96 20.09
C CYS A 495 6.29 -7.59 20.75
N ARG A 496 7.36 -6.89 20.38
CA ARG A 496 7.69 -5.62 21.03
C ARG A 496 8.31 -4.61 20.08
N PHE A 497 8.08 -3.36 20.41
CA PHE A 497 8.74 -2.24 19.77
C PHE A 497 9.72 -1.59 20.76
N LYS A 498 10.99 -1.48 20.37
CA LYS A 498 11.95 -0.67 21.11
C LYS A 498 11.54 0.79 21.01
N LEU A 499 11.44 1.46 22.15
CA LEU A 499 10.99 2.85 22.23
C LEU A 499 12.19 3.79 22.41
N GLU A 500 12.10 4.93 21.74
CA GLU A 500 13.02 6.06 21.87
C GLU A 500 12.24 7.34 22.13
N ALA A 501 12.66 8.13 23.12
CA ALA A 501 12.06 9.44 23.35
C ALA A 501 12.59 10.44 22.30
N TRP A 502 11.68 11.07 21.57
CA TRP A 502 11.99 12.14 20.62
C TRP A 502 11.67 13.53 21.18
N SER A 503 10.81 13.57 22.19
CA SER A 503 10.54 14.74 23.05
C SER A 503 9.89 14.26 24.35
N ASP A 504 9.50 15.20 25.20
CA ASP A 504 8.73 14.89 26.43
C ASP A 504 7.30 14.41 26.12
N GLU A 505 6.85 14.56 24.87
CA GLU A 505 5.49 14.23 24.43
C GLU A 505 5.44 13.20 23.32
N VAL A 506 6.57 12.86 22.68
CA VAL A 506 6.59 11.98 21.49
C VAL A 506 7.64 10.91 21.60
N LEU A 507 7.24 9.67 21.33
CA LEU A 507 8.11 8.50 21.25
C LEU A 507 8.11 7.94 19.82
N GLY A 508 9.27 7.47 19.38
CA GLY A 508 9.40 6.59 18.22
C GLY A 508 9.50 5.13 18.66
N GLY A 509 8.86 4.22 17.95
CA GLY A 509 8.94 2.79 18.18
C GLY A 509 9.43 2.04 16.95
N SER A 510 10.35 1.10 17.12
CA SER A 510 10.88 0.21 16.09
C SER A 510 10.71 -1.25 16.50
N LEU A 511 10.15 -2.07 15.60
CA LEU A 511 9.92 -3.50 15.85
C LEU A 511 11.22 -4.22 16.17
N VAL A 512 11.22 -5.05 17.21
CA VAL A 512 12.35 -5.89 17.61
C VAL A 512 12.16 -7.30 17.07
N GLY A 513 13.18 -7.79 16.37
CA GLY A 513 13.19 -9.14 15.78
C GLY A 513 12.59 -9.18 14.37
N THR A 514 12.60 -10.36 13.78
CA THR A 514 11.97 -10.65 12.49
C THR A 514 10.62 -11.29 12.74
N SER A 515 9.57 -10.72 12.19
CA SER A 515 8.24 -11.34 12.17
C SER A 515 7.99 -11.94 10.80
N PHE A 516 7.50 -13.18 10.72
CA PHE A 516 6.94 -13.75 9.49
C PHE A 516 5.65 -13.04 9.06
N ILE A 517 5.13 -12.19 9.93
CA ILE A 517 3.92 -11.42 9.72
C ILE A 517 4.35 -10.00 9.35
N PRO A 518 3.79 -9.37 8.34
CA PRO A 518 4.06 -7.98 8.01
C PRO A 518 3.44 -7.07 9.09
N LEU A 519 4.13 -6.98 10.21
CA LEU A 519 3.86 -5.93 11.18
C LEU A 519 4.44 -4.62 10.66
N PRO A 520 3.83 -3.48 10.97
CA PRO A 520 4.49 -2.20 10.72
C PRO A 520 5.82 -2.20 11.48
N ALA A 521 6.92 -2.04 10.74
CA ALA A 521 8.26 -2.03 11.33
C ALA A 521 8.45 -0.86 12.31
N ASN A 522 7.63 0.18 12.20
CA ASN A 522 7.75 1.43 12.94
C ASN A 522 6.40 2.00 13.32
N LEU A 523 6.37 2.71 14.45
CA LEU A 523 5.24 3.47 14.94
C LEU A 523 5.70 4.74 15.67
N THR A 524 4.76 5.62 16.00
CA THR A 524 4.96 6.73 16.92
C THR A 524 3.86 6.75 17.98
N LEU A 525 4.22 7.22 19.17
CA LEU A 525 3.29 7.42 20.27
C LEU A 525 3.35 8.89 20.68
N ALA A 526 2.19 9.56 20.73
CA ALA A 526 2.07 10.86 21.37
C ALA A 526 1.47 10.68 22.77
N ILE A 527 2.07 11.33 23.76
CA ILE A 527 1.73 11.14 25.17
C ILE A 527 0.65 12.16 25.55
N GLU A 528 -0.47 11.67 26.05
CA GLU A 528 -1.53 12.52 26.59
C GLU A 528 -1.39 12.62 28.10
N ARG A 529 -1.44 13.87 28.62
CA ARG A 529 -1.34 14.16 30.07
C ARG A 529 -2.47 15.06 30.51
N LYS A 530 -3.09 14.73 31.66
CA LYS A 530 -4.03 15.60 32.35
C LYS A 530 -3.50 15.87 33.76
N ALA A 531 -3.38 17.13 34.13
CA ALA A 531 -2.81 17.56 35.41
C ALA A 531 -1.45 16.91 35.70
N GLY A 532 -0.59 16.80 34.69
CA GLY A 532 0.76 16.21 34.78
C GLY A 532 0.81 14.67 34.81
N LYS A 533 -0.32 13.99 34.92
CA LYS A 533 -0.40 12.52 34.91
C LYS A 533 -0.68 12.01 33.49
N VAL A 534 -0.01 10.92 33.09
CA VAL A 534 -0.28 10.25 31.82
C VAL A 534 -1.66 9.60 31.89
N THR A 535 -2.52 9.95 30.94
CA THR A 535 -3.86 9.40 30.79
C THR A 535 -3.95 8.38 29.66
N GLY A 536 -3.05 8.45 28.70
CA GLY A 536 -3.01 7.52 27.58
C GLY A 536 -2.00 7.91 26.51
N LEU A 537 -2.06 7.19 25.40
CA LEU A 537 -1.14 7.34 24.28
C LEU A 537 -1.93 7.35 22.96
N TRP A 538 -1.56 8.22 22.05
CA TRP A 538 -2.02 8.23 20.66
C TRP A 538 -1.04 7.45 19.79
N LEU A 539 -1.42 6.25 19.38
CA LEU A 539 -0.59 5.42 18.50
C LEU A 539 -0.86 5.77 17.03
N ASN A 540 0.23 5.95 16.30
CA ASN A 540 0.22 6.19 14.87
C ASN A 540 1.24 5.30 14.16
N ASN A 541 0.85 4.76 13.02
CA ASN A 541 1.73 4.13 12.05
C ASN A 541 1.32 4.55 10.62
N LEU A 542 1.82 3.85 9.60
CA LEU A 542 1.59 4.21 8.22
C LEU A 542 0.08 4.22 7.85
N ARG A 543 -0.72 3.28 8.34
CA ARG A 543 -2.15 3.13 8.01
C ARG A 543 -3.11 3.34 9.17
N THR A 544 -2.63 3.23 10.41
CA THR A 544 -3.40 3.50 11.63
C THR A 544 -3.06 4.88 12.14
N ARG A 545 -4.06 5.72 12.39
CA ARG A 545 -3.88 7.09 12.86
C ARG A 545 -4.75 7.35 14.06
N ASN A 546 -4.21 8.11 15.03
CA ASN A 546 -4.92 8.55 16.21
C ASN A 546 -5.66 7.40 16.90
N LEU A 547 -4.98 6.25 17.08
CA LEU A 547 -5.51 5.17 17.87
C LEU A 547 -5.23 5.47 19.32
N TRP A 548 -6.31 5.59 20.11
CA TRP A 548 -6.23 5.89 21.54
C TRP A 548 -5.98 4.63 22.35
N LEU A 549 -4.94 4.66 23.16
CA LEU A 549 -4.60 3.65 24.15
C LEU A 549 -4.79 4.28 25.53
N GLU A 550 -5.85 3.91 26.24
CA GLU A 550 -6.16 4.44 27.56
C GLU A 550 -5.28 3.78 28.62
N ARG A 551 -4.73 4.56 29.54
CA ARG A 551 -3.96 4.02 30.66
C ARG A 551 -4.87 3.31 31.64
N CYS A 552 -4.60 2.03 31.95
CA CYS A 552 -5.41 1.19 32.83
C CYS A 552 -4.62 0.57 34.00
N GLY A 553 -3.37 0.94 34.24
CA GLY A 553 -2.58 0.41 35.35
C GLY A 553 -1.19 1.01 35.47
#